data_dd4b98fad6d26550d463f9fba23d62c4
#
_entry.id   dd4b98fad6d26550d463f9fba23d62c4
#
_cell.length_a   1.000
_cell.length_b   1.000
_cell.length_c   1.000
_cell.angle_alpha   90.00
_cell.angle_beta   90.00
_cell.angle_gamma   90.00
#
_symmetry.space_group_name_H-M   'P 1'
#
loop_
_entity.id
_entity.type
_entity.pdbx_description
1 polymer ?
#
loop_
_entity_poly.entity_id
_entity_poly.type
_entity_poly.pdbx_seq_one_letter_code
_entity_poly.pdbx_strand_id
1 'polypeptide(L)'
;MTVHEIIQEFIKKNKYLQDEHVLGILFYGSYKYGLNNQNSDIDLHIIYDDSNPKHLIRGNTFINGTRIEYFEKTINEIYNEVEDGYANQDNATESIIGKSEIIYEKDNSMQDLQAHVLDKFKNGLPHLTENEAKEQVSIINNRMEKLKKYAEEDSYFFEHLYHLTIEKIRRFYHNLNGMPRIETYKGFKLYQDKKYQEMFSIHHIPDRKFLEMYFELIQSQGDSKTEMFEKLKEFYDYSKRTVEFDEHNYRIPIKSKNEGLNIRLNKDADLDDIEIEHTPIPDATLEAITKFIEKMGYTSNEHFLGAIVYGSSLTGLNTETSDIDLHIIFDNSDPNKIIRGESLVDGKKIEYFEKTIEDVYLMAENEFANQNNASYSIIGKGEIVYERKGALTNLQKYVINRFKDNLPPLDIDEAREQISIIDNKIQKLENLAKNDSPYFNHLYHIVLEKMRKTHHRIIGISKIPTSKVHKIYTDEAYRKSVYKTNPAPDFVEDYLNLVTQGKDKKQMLESLKSFYNKVKQNIELGDEYRIPIKSKSKETTQENLSKSETISSSTIAKLDKENDLTTTDVENVSKLFNLLKNREVKRGEKDD
;
A
#
# COMPACT_ATOMS: atom_id res chain seq x y z
N MET A 1 5.75 -1.94 -43.64
CA MET A 1 4.52 -1.25 -43.14
C MET A 1 4.92 -0.14 -42.22
N THR A 2 4.26 1.00 -42.34
CA THR A 2 4.37 2.08 -41.35
C THR A 2 3.62 1.72 -40.08
N VAL A 3 3.89 2.44 -38.98
CA VAL A 3 3.16 2.23 -37.70
C VAL A 3 1.64 2.42 -37.89
N HIS A 4 1.25 3.43 -38.64
CA HIS A 4 -0.17 3.69 -38.95
C HIS A 4 -0.83 2.57 -39.77
N GLU A 5 -0.12 1.97 -40.74
CA GLU A 5 -0.65 0.81 -41.47
C GLU A 5 -0.87 -0.40 -40.54
N ILE A 6 0.03 -0.63 -39.58
CA ILE A 6 -0.12 -1.70 -38.57
C ILE A 6 -1.33 -1.43 -37.67
N ILE A 7 -1.51 -0.18 -37.22
CA ILE A 7 -2.66 0.22 -36.41
C ILE A 7 -3.97 0.04 -37.17
N GLN A 8 -4.02 0.44 -38.46
CA GLN A 8 -5.20 0.25 -39.30
C GLN A 8 -5.54 -1.23 -39.52
N GLU A 9 -4.54 -2.09 -39.68
CA GLU A 9 -4.76 -3.54 -39.79
C GLU A 9 -5.34 -4.11 -38.46
N PHE A 10 -4.81 -3.68 -37.31
CA PHE A 10 -5.32 -4.05 -35.99
C PHE A 10 -6.80 -3.61 -35.82
N ILE A 11 -7.13 -2.37 -36.17
CA ILE A 11 -8.48 -1.82 -36.11
C ILE A 11 -9.44 -2.64 -36.98
N LYS A 12 -9.01 -2.97 -38.21
CA LYS A 12 -9.80 -3.78 -39.16
C LYS A 12 -10.01 -5.22 -38.65
N LYS A 13 -8.94 -5.87 -38.14
CA LYS A 13 -8.97 -7.24 -37.59
C LYS A 13 -10.01 -7.35 -36.47
N ASN A 14 -10.04 -6.37 -35.58
CA ASN A 14 -10.94 -6.34 -34.42
C ASN A 14 -12.30 -5.69 -34.70
N LYS A 15 -12.53 -5.15 -35.90
CA LYS A 15 -13.79 -4.53 -36.36
C LYS A 15 -14.24 -3.33 -35.50
N TYR A 16 -13.33 -2.62 -34.86
CA TYR A 16 -13.67 -1.51 -33.96
C TYR A 16 -14.51 -0.42 -34.64
N LEU A 17 -14.28 -0.11 -35.92
CA LEU A 17 -15.09 0.89 -36.64
C LEU A 17 -16.50 0.42 -37.02
N GLN A 18 -16.82 -0.86 -36.82
CA GLN A 18 -18.16 -1.42 -37.01
C GLN A 18 -18.96 -1.48 -35.71
N ASP A 19 -18.31 -1.22 -34.58
CA ASP A 19 -18.92 -1.18 -33.26
C ASP A 19 -19.38 0.25 -32.99
N GLU A 20 -20.71 0.43 -32.89
CA GLU A 20 -21.32 1.74 -32.66
C GLU A 20 -21.01 2.34 -31.29
N HIS A 21 -20.53 1.52 -30.34
CA HIS A 21 -20.15 1.92 -28.99
C HIS A 21 -18.70 2.45 -28.88
N VAL A 22 -17.88 2.30 -29.91
CA VAL A 22 -16.52 2.84 -29.94
C VAL A 22 -16.58 4.34 -30.20
N LEU A 23 -16.16 5.13 -29.21
CA LEU A 23 -16.05 6.59 -29.30
C LEU A 23 -14.73 7.05 -29.89
N GLY A 24 -13.63 6.33 -29.63
CA GLY A 24 -12.35 6.74 -30.15
C GLY A 24 -11.23 5.72 -29.98
N ILE A 25 -10.15 5.96 -30.72
CA ILE A 25 -8.90 5.17 -30.64
C ILE A 25 -7.74 6.15 -30.57
N LEU A 26 -6.96 6.00 -29.51
CA LEU A 26 -5.83 6.86 -29.19
C LEU A 26 -4.52 6.07 -29.30
N PHE A 27 -3.52 6.67 -29.94
CA PHE A 27 -2.17 6.14 -30.09
C PHE A 27 -1.17 6.94 -29.27
N TYR A 28 -0.36 6.27 -28.44
CA TYR A 28 0.61 6.89 -27.56
C TYR A 28 1.90 6.06 -27.43
N GLY A 29 2.74 6.38 -26.47
CA GLY A 29 3.93 5.59 -26.15
C GLY A 29 5.13 5.86 -27.04
N SER A 30 6.13 4.96 -26.99
CA SER A 30 7.46 5.19 -27.57
C SER A 30 7.47 5.34 -29.09
N TYR A 31 6.59 4.63 -29.79
CA TYR A 31 6.49 4.73 -31.25
C TYR A 31 6.04 6.12 -31.72
N LYS A 32 5.08 6.73 -31.00
CA LYS A 32 4.62 8.09 -31.33
C LYS A 32 5.74 9.13 -31.27
N TYR A 33 6.68 8.98 -30.32
CA TYR A 33 7.77 9.92 -30.11
C TYR A 33 9.08 9.55 -30.81
N GLY A 34 9.09 8.46 -31.60
CA GLY A 34 10.31 7.97 -32.26
C GLY A 34 11.39 7.49 -31.28
N LEU A 35 10.96 7.02 -30.09
CA LEU A 35 11.82 6.49 -29.03
C LEU A 35 11.76 4.96 -28.93
N ASN A 36 11.09 4.33 -29.90
CA ASN A 36 10.93 2.88 -29.97
C ASN A 36 12.25 2.18 -30.31
N ASN A 37 12.38 0.96 -29.86
CA ASN A 37 13.45 0.02 -30.17
C ASN A 37 12.86 -1.33 -30.62
N GLN A 38 13.71 -2.32 -30.91
CA GLN A 38 13.28 -3.64 -31.40
C GLN A 38 12.30 -4.39 -30.50
N ASN A 39 12.25 -4.04 -29.21
CA ASN A 39 11.39 -4.67 -28.22
C ASN A 39 10.21 -3.76 -27.80
N SER A 40 10.01 -2.64 -28.50
CA SER A 40 8.91 -1.73 -28.21
C SER A 40 7.61 -2.24 -28.81
N ASP A 41 6.53 -2.06 -28.08
CA ASP A 41 5.14 -2.27 -28.47
C ASP A 41 4.50 -0.98 -28.98
N ILE A 42 3.48 -1.12 -29.80
CA ILE A 42 2.57 -0.03 -30.16
C ILE A 42 1.49 0.02 -29.09
N ASP A 43 1.35 1.18 -28.46
CA ASP A 43 0.42 1.38 -27.34
C ASP A 43 -0.88 2.05 -27.83
N LEU A 44 -2.04 1.44 -27.56
CA LEU A 44 -3.35 1.94 -27.97
C LEU A 44 -4.33 1.99 -26.81
N HIS A 45 -5.22 3.01 -26.79
CA HIS A 45 -6.45 3.01 -26.01
C HIS A 45 -7.65 3.01 -26.95
N ILE A 46 -8.57 2.08 -26.74
CA ILE A 46 -9.87 2.00 -27.39
C ILE A 46 -10.89 2.45 -26.37
N ILE A 47 -11.61 3.52 -26.66
CA ILE A 47 -12.54 4.16 -25.72
C ILE A 47 -13.96 3.92 -26.19
N TYR A 48 -14.75 3.37 -25.30
CA TYR A 48 -16.16 3.05 -25.48
C TYR A 48 -17.07 4.04 -24.77
N ASP A 49 -18.31 4.10 -25.19
CA ASP A 49 -19.37 4.71 -24.39
C ASP A 49 -19.67 3.87 -23.12
N ASP A 50 -20.54 4.38 -22.26
CA ASP A 50 -20.85 3.76 -20.97
C ASP A 50 -21.98 2.72 -21.04
N SER A 51 -22.40 2.30 -22.23
CA SER A 51 -23.47 1.30 -22.42
C SER A 51 -23.10 -0.07 -21.84
N ASN A 52 -21.79 -0.37 -21.76
CA ASN A 52 -21.26 -1.56 -21.12
C ASN A 52 -20.13 -1.21 -20.14
N PRO A 53 -20.43 -0.86 -18.88
CA PRO A 53 -19.44 -0.48 -17.87
C PRO A 53 -18.46 -1.63 -17.50
N LYS A 54 -18.74 -2.87 -17.94
CA LYS A 54 -17.82 -4.01 -17.75
C LYS A 54 -16.78 -4.13 -18.86
N HIS A 55 -16.78 -3.23 -19.83
CA HIS A 55 -15.83 -3.24 -20.94
C HIS A 55 -14.47 -2.64 -20.54
N LEU A 56 -13.78 -3.36 -19.67
CA LEU A 56 -12.45 -3.03 -19.17
C LEU A 56 -11.51 -4.17 -19.52
N ILE A 57 -10.66 -3.95 -20.54
CA ILE A 57 -9.78 -5.00 -21.07
C ILE A 57 -8.34 -4.48 -21.13
N ARG A 58 -7.37 -5.33 -20.81
CA ARG A 58 -5.99 -5.20 -21.20
C ARG A 58 -5.67 -6.31 -22.19
N GLY A 59 -5.18 -5.94 -23.36
CA GLY A 59 -4.86 -6.89 -24.41
C GLY A 59 -3.45 -6.75 -24.94
N ASN A 60 -2.95 -7.84 -25.49
CA ASN A 60 -1.70 -7.91 -26.22
C ASN A 60 -1.88 -8.82 -27.43
N THR A 61 -1.46 -8.37 -28.61
CA THR A 61 -1.53 -9.15 -29.85
C THR A 61 -0.38 -8.78 -30.79
N PHE A 62 -0.23 -9.54 -31.86
CA PHE A 62 0.78 -9.26 -32.90
C PHE A 62 0.11 -8.99 -34.25
N ILE A 63 0.56 -7.95 -34.89
CA ILE A 63 0.24 -7.65 -36.30
C ILE A 63 1.55 -7.61 -37.08
N ASN A 64 1.70 -8.51 -38.04
CA ASN A 64 2.91 -8.63 -38.87
C ASN A 64 4.22 -8.66 -38.06
N GLY A 65 4.21 -9.38 -36.91
CA GLY A 65 5.37 -9.51 -36.03
C GLY A 65 5.60 -8.31 -35.10
N THR A 66 4.82 -7.23 -35.23
CA THR A 66 4.88 -6.09 -34.30
C THR A 66 3.88 -6.28 -33.17
N ARG A 67 4.35 -6.16 -31.94
CA ARG A 67 3.52 -6.26 -30.74
C ARG A 67 2.67 -5.01 -30.57
N ILE A 68 1.38 -5.21 -30.27
CA ILE A 68 0.42 -4.15 -29.91
C ILE A 68 -0.08 -4.44 -28.51
N GLU A 69 0.19 -3.53 -27.57
CA GLU A 69 -0.46 -3.51 -26.27
C GLU A 69 -1.64 -2.53 -26.33
N TYR A 70 -2.81 -2.96 -25.86
CA TYR A 70 -4.00 -2.12 -25.92
C TYR A 70 -4.84 -2.23 -24.66
N PHE A 71 -5.54 -1.13 -24.37
CA PHE A 71 -6.54 -1.06 -23.32
C PHE A 71 -7.88 -0.67 -23.93
N GLU A 72 -8.93 -1.40 -23.55
CA GLU A 72 -10.31 -1.04 -23.86
C GLU A 72 -10.93 -0.52 -22.55
N LYS A 73 -11.52 0.68 -22.58
CA LYS A 73 -12.12 1.32 -21.41
C LYS A 73 -13.34 2.13 -21.79
N THR A 74 -14.25 2.32 -20.83
CA THR A 74 -15.34 3.28 -21.02
C THR A 74 -14.84 4.70 -20.78
N ILE A 75 -15.53 5.67 -21.35
CA ILE A 75 -15.17 7.09 -21.20
C ILE A 75 -15.25 7.54 -19.74
N ASN A 76 -16.24 7.08 -18.97
CA ASN A 76 -16.38 7.39 -17.55
C ASN A 76 -15.22 6.80 -16.73
N GLU A 77 -14.74 5.59 -17.07
CA GLU A 77 -13.57 5.03 -16.39
C GLU A 77 -12.33 5.89 -16.61
N ILE A 78 -12.16 6.46 -17.81
CA ILE A 78 -11.06 7.39 -18.08
C ILE A 78 -11.22 8.68 -17.25
N TYR A 79 -12.40 9.27 -17.16
CA TYR A 79 -12.62 10.45 -16.30
C TYR A 79 -12.30 10.15 -14.83
N ASN A 80 -12.72 8.99 -14.32
CA ASN A 80 -12.39 8.56 -12.96
C ASN A 80 -10.86 8.36 -12.78
N GLU A 81 -10.19 7.77 -13.76
CA GLU A 81 -8.71 7.64 -13.72
C GLU A 81 -7.99 8.97 -13.74
N VAL A 82 -8.52 10.00 -14.40
CA VAL A 82 -7.98 11.36 -14.39
C VAL A 82 -8.05 11.95 -12.99
N GLU A 83 -9.23 11.87 -12.35
CA GLU A 83 -9.44 12.40 -11.00
C GLU A 83 -8.59 11.65 -9.96
N ASP A 84 -8.60 10.32 -10.00
CA ASP A 84 -7.80 9.47 -9.10
C ASP A 84 -6.29 9.66 -9.33
N GLY A 85 -5.86 9.74 -10.59
CA GLY A 85 -4.47 9.97 -10.95
C GLY A 85 -4.00 11.31 -10.40
N TYR A 86 -4.75 12.39 -10.63
CA TYR A 86 -4.43 13.71 -10.11
C TYR A 86 -4.32 13.71 -8.58
N ALA A 87 -5.32 13.14 -7.89
CA ALA A 87 -5.34 13.07 -6.42
C ALA A 87 -4.18 12.25 -5.84
N ASN A 88 -3.70 11.22 -6.57
CA ASN A 88 -2.60 10.35 -6.18
C ASN A 88 -1.23 10.76 -6.77
N GLN A 89 -1.13 11.96 -7.34
CA GLN A 89 0.09 12.50 -7.94
C GLN A 89 0.64 11.61 -9.07
N ASP A 90 -0.27 11.02 -9.86
CA ASP A 90 0.03 10.25 -11.05
C ASP A 90 -0.44 11.01 -12.29
N ASN A 91 0.47 11.32 -13.21
CA ASN A 91 0.17 12.02 -14.45
C ASN A 91 0.11 11.08 -15.67
N ALA A 92 -0.07 9.78 -15.45
CA ALA A 92 -0.11 8.83 -16.56
C ALA A 92 -1.22 9.17 -17.58
N THR A 93 -2.39 9.59 -17.10
CA THR A 93 -3.49 10.00 -17.98
C THR A 93 -3.17 11.24 -18.81
N GLU A 94 -2.38 12.20 -18.31
CA GLU A 94 -1.91 13.34 -19.11
C GLU A 94 -1.09 12.87 -20.32
N SER A 95 -0.15 11.96 -20.11
CA SER A 95 0.72 11.46 -21.17
C SER A 95 0.03 10.48 -22.12
N ILE A 96 -0.85 9.61 -21.56
CA ILE A 96 -1.50 8.52 -22.29
C ILE A 96 -2.73 9.01 -23.07
N ILE A 97 -3.53 9.88 -22.49
CA ILE A 97 -4.78 10.39 -23.06
C ILE A 97 -4.57 11.81 -23.59
N GLY A 98 -4.19 12.75 -22.71
CA GLY A 98 -4.10 14.18 -23.04
C GLY A 98 -3.16 14.49 -24.20
N LYS A 99 -2.06 13.76 -24.33
CA LYS A 99 -1.04 13.95 -25.39
C LYS A 99 -1.00 12.84 -26.43
N SER A 100 -1.99 11.95 -26.48
CA SER A 100 -2.08 10.91 -27.50
C SER A 100 -2.37 11.49 -28.90
N GLU A 101 -2.13 10.70 -29.93
CA GLU A 101 -2.62 10.94 -31.27
C GLU A 101 -4.00 10.31 -31.43
N ILE A 102 -4.98 11.07 -31.92
CA ILE A 102 -6.31 10.56 -32.21
C ILE A 102 -6.25 9.85 -33.56
N ILE A 103 -6.39 8.53 -33.56
CA ILE A 103 -6.45 7.71 -34.78
C ILE A 103 -7.88 7.66 -35.33
N TYR A 104 -8.86 7.65 -34.43
CA TYR A 104 -10.28 7.66 -34.74
C TYR A 104 -11.03 8.36 -33.61
N GLU A 105 -12.05 9.14 -33.97
CA GLU A 105 -13.01 9.68 -33.01
C GLU A 105 -14.41 9.77 -33.63
N LYS A 106 -15.40 9.70 -32.75
CA LYS A 106 -16.81 9.90 -33.04
C LYS A 106 -17.24 11.20 -32.32
N ASP A 107 -17.82 12.13 -33.06
CA ASP A 107 -18.47 13.33 -32.51
C ASP A 107 -17.59 14.23 -31.63
N ASN A 108 -16.31 14.40 -31.95
CA ASN A 108 -15.32 15.18 -31.19
C ASN A 108 -15.05 14.70 -29.75
N SER A 109 -15.56 13.53 -29.37
CA SER A 109 -15.48 13.02 -28.00
C SER A 109 -14.04 12.86 -27.49
N MET A 110 -13.09 12.55 -28.36
CA MET A 110 -11.68 12.42 -27.96
C MET A 110 -10.99 13.77 -27.80
N GLN A 111 -11.34 14.76 -28.60
CA GLN A 111 -10.83 16.13 -28.44
C GLN A 111 -11.33 16.74 -27.13
N ASP A 112 -12.61 16.55 -26.79
CA ASP A 112 -13.19 17.03 -25.53
C ASP A 112 -12.54 16.34 -24.33
N LEU A 113 -12.33 15.02 -24.40
CA LEU A 113 -11.63 14.25 -23.37
C LEU A 113 -10.18 14.75 -23.19
N GLN A 114 -9.44 14.96 -24.29
CA GLN A 114 -8.07 15.49 -24.24
C GLN A 114 -8.01 16.88 -23.61
N ALA A 115 -8.94 17.76 -24.00
CA ALA A 115 -9.05 19.10 -23.43
C ALA A 115 -9.29 19.07 -21.92
N HIS A 116 -10.20 18.20 -21.46
CA HIS A 116 -10.47 18.00 -20.03
C HIS A 116 -9.21 17.52 -19.28
N VAL A 117 -8.54 16.50 -19.81
CA VAL A 117 -7.32 15.96 -19.19
C VAL A 117 -6.24 17.04 -19.09
N LEU A 118 -5.96 17.75 -20.18
CA LEU A 118 -4.94 18.80 -20.21
C LEU A 118 -5.28 19.97 -19.29
N ASP A 119 -6.55 20.35 -19.18
CA ASP A 119 -7.01 21.38 -18.24
C ASP A 119 -6.78 20.96 -16.78
N LYS A 120 -7.05 19.67 -16.46
CA LYS A 120 -6.82 19.13 -15.11
C LYS A 120 -5.37 19.22 -14.67
N PHE A 121 -4.43 18.92 -15.55
CA PHE A 121 -3.00 18.88 -15.24
C PHE A 121 -2.24 20.19 -15.54
N LYS A 122 -2.89 21.23 -16.10
CA LYS A 122 -2.24 22.48 -16.54
C LYS A 122 -1.45 23.23 -15.44
N ASN A 123 -1.87 23.10 -14.19
CA ASN A 123 -1.23 23.72 -13.04
C ASN A 123 -0.25 22.78 -12.30
N GLY A 124 0.08 21.63 -12.91
CA GLY A 124 0.89 20.61 -12.27
C GLY A 124 0.10 19.75 -11.28
N LEU A 125 0.79 18.88 -10.56
CA LEU A 125 0.22 17.96 -9.59
C LEU A 125 0.14 18.59 -8.20
N PRO A 126 -0.79 18.13 -7.33
CA PRO A 126 -0.87 18.63 -5.97
C PRO A 126 0.39 18.26 -5.17
N HIS A 127 0.79 19.13 -4.26
CA HIS A 127 1.82 18.85 -3.27
C HIS A 127 1.21 18.09 -2.08
N LEU A 128 2.04 17.33 -1.34
CA LEU A 128 1.61 16.83 -0.05
C LEU A 128 1.24 17.98 0.88
N THR A 129 0.15 17.84 1.59
CA THR A 129 -0.15 18.72 2.72
C THR A 129 0.89 18.51 3.82
N GLU A 130 1.00 19.44 4.75
CA GLU A 130 1.91 19.35 5.90
C GLU A 130 1.69 18.04 6.69
N ASN A 131 0.44 17.69 6.96
CA ASN A 131 0.10 16.47 7.70
C ASN A 131 0.47 15.19 6.92
N GLU A 132 0.20 15.14 5.63
CA GLU A 132 0.59 14.01 4.78
C GLU A 132 2.12 13.87 4.71
N ALA A 133 2.84 14.99 4.63
CA ALA A 133 4.30 14.98 4.66
C ALA A 133 4.85 14.45 6.00
N LYS A 134 4.31 14.92 7.12
CA LYS A 134 4.66 14.44 8.47
C LYS A 134 4.36 12.95 8.65
N GLU A 135 3.21 12.47 8.17
CA GLU A 135 2.87 11.04 8.16
C GLU A 135 3.90 10.22 7.37
N GLN A 136 4.27 10.66 6.17
CA GLN A 136 5.29 9.95 5.38
C GLN A 136 6.65 9.95 6.06
N VAL A 137 7.06 11.06 6.68
CA VAL A 137 8.31 11.16 7.46
C VAL A 137 8.30 10.14 8.59
N SER A 138 7.22 10.04 9.40
CA SER A 138 7.15 9.06 10.48
C SER A 138 7.28 7.61 9.98
N ILE A 139 6.66 7.29 8.83
CA ILE A 139 6.77 5.95 8.21
C ILE A 139 8.20 5.66 7.74
N ILE A 140 8.90 6.67 7.20
CA ILE A 140 10.28 6.51 6.72
C ILE A 140 11.23 6.39 7.92
N ASN A 141 11.04 7.18 8.99
CA ASN A 141 11.83 7.08 10.21
C ASN A 141 11.84 5.66 10.77
N ASN A 142 10.68 5.01 10.89
CA ASN A 142 10.58 3.63 11.36
C ASN A 142 11.36 2.63 10.45
N ARG A 143 11.51 2.94 9.15
CA ARG A 143 12.37 2.14 8.25
C ARG A 143 13.85 2.44 8.45
N MET A 144 14.20 3.71 8.66
CA MET A 144 15.58 4.14 8.90
C MET A 144 16.12 3.55 10.20
N GLU A 145 15.35 3.54 11.29
CA GLU A 145 15.72 2.87 12.54
C GLU A 145 16.03 1.37 12.33
N LYS A 146 15.16 0.71 11.56
CA LYS A 146 15.35 -0.71 11.24
C LYS A 146 16.58 -0.97 10.36
N LEU A 147 16.82 -0.10 9.37
CA LEU A 147 18.00 -0.19 8.52
C LEU A 147 19.28 0.05 9.33
N LYS A 148 19.27 1.02 10.26
CA LYS A 148 20.38 1.27 11.18
C LYS A 148 20.73 -0.01 11.94
N LYS A 149 19.74 -0.64 12.56
CA LYS A 149 19.93 -1.91 13.26
C LYS A 149 20.50 -3.00 12.34
N TYR A 150 19.98 -3.14 11.12
CA TYR A 150 20.49 -4.12 10.16
C TYR A 150 21.91 -3.82 9.68
N ALA A 151 22.32 -2.55 9.61
CA ALA A 151 23.69 -2.18 9.30
C ALA A 151 24.64 -2.53 10.46
N GLU A 152 24.25 -2.23 11.71
CA GLU A 152 25.01 -2.53 12.93
C GLU A 152 25.17 -4.04 13.17
N GLU A 153 24.14 -4.83 12.89
CA GLU A 153 24.13 -6.29 13.02
C GLU A 153 24.72 -7.03 11.81
N ASP A 154 25.21 -6.32 10.81
CA ASP A 154 25.66 -6.86 9.52
C ASP A 154 24.63 -7.81 8.86
N SER A 155 23.35 -7.50 9.01
CA SER A 155 22.25 -8.33 8.52
C SER A 155 22.30 -8.50 7.00
N TYR A 156 22.12 -9.74 6.54
CA TYR A 156 22.03 -10.03 5.10
C TYR A 156 20.79 -9.43 4.42
N PHE A 157 19.77 -9.06 5.19
CA PHE A 157 18.55 -8.43 4.68
C PHE A 157 18.69 -6.92 4.43
N PHE A 158 19.82 -6.33 4.84
CA PHE A 158 20.08 -4.89 4.75
C PHE A 158 19.94 -4.37 3.33
N GLU A 159 20.63 -4.96 2.34
CA GLU A 159 20.64 -4.46 0.96
C GLU A 159 19.23 -4.45 0.35
N HIS A 160 18.43 -5.49 0.61
CA HIS A 160 17.07 -5.54 0.13
C HIS A 160 16.21 -4.38 0.68
N LEU A 161 16.24 -4.18 2.00
CA LEU A 161 15.48 -3.09 2.63
C LEU A 161 16.02 -1.72 2.22
N TYR A 162 17.34 -1.59 2.04
CA TYR A 162 18.03 -0.38 1.59
C TYR A 162 17.49 0.09 0.24
N HIS A 163 17.49 -0.75 -0.79
CA HIS A 163 16.99 -0.39 -2.11
C HIS A 163 15.49 -0.04 -2.10
N LEU A 164 14.69 -0.73 -1.32
CA LEU A 164 13.28 -0.40 -1.17
C LEU A 164 13.03 0.89 -0.38
N THR A 165 13.97 1.28 0.47
CA THR A 165 13.90 2.54 1.22
C THR A 165 14.32 3.73 0.36
N ILE A 166 15.36 3.59 -0.48
CA ILE A 166 15.70 4.60 -1.50
C ILE A 166 14.47 4.93 -2.34
N GLU A 167 13.77 3.91 -2.84
CA GLU A 167 12.57 4.11 -3.65
C GLU A 167 11.45 4.80 -2.87
N LYS A 168 11.29 4.48 -1.58
CA LYS A 168 10.30 5.14 -0.71
C LYS A 168 10.63 6.62 -0.49
N ILE A 169 11.90 6.95 -0.24
CA ILE A 169 12.38 8.34 -0.08
C ILE A 169 12.23 9.12 -1.39
N ARG A 170 12.58 8.52 -2.53
CA ARG A 170 12.41 9.13 -3.85
C ARG A 170 10.95 9.51 -4.10
N ARG A 171 10.02 8.60 -3.83
CA ARG A 171 8.58 8.85 -3.99
C ARG A 171 8.09 9.94 -3.05
N PHE A 172 8.54 9.93 -1.80
CA PHE A 172 8.24 10.98 -0.83
C PHE A 172 8.68 12.36 -1.34
N TYR A 173 9.93 12.47 -1.83
CA TYR A 173 10.46 13.72 -2.39
C TYR A 173 9.64 14.20 -3.59
N HIS A 174 9.28 13.30 -4.52
CA HIS A 174 8.42 13.63 -5.65
C HIS A 174 7.06 14.16 -5.17
N ASN A 175 6.41 13.44 -4.29
CA ASN A 175 5.10 13.81 -3.79
C ASN A 175 5.13 15.14 -3.02
N LEU A 176 6.18 15.38 -2.23
CA LEU A 176 6.36 16.64 -1.50
C LEU A 176 6.49 17.84 -2.45
N ASN A 177 7.09 17.65 -3.61
CA ASN A 177 7.36 18.71 -4.60
C ASN A 177 6.36 18.73 -5.78
N GLY A 178 5.22 18.03 -5.69
CA GLY A 178 4.22 18.00 -6.77
C GLY A 178 4.75 17.39 -8.07
N MET A 179 5.73 16.49 -7.99
CA MET A 179 6.29 15.79 -9.14
C MET A 179 5.57 14.47 -9.37
N PRO A 180 5.42 14.03 -10.62
CA PRO A 180 4.69 12.82 -10.93
C PRO A 180 5.39 11.57 -10.37
N ARG A 181 4.56 10.57 -10.10
CA ARG A 181 5.00 9.25 -9.70
C ARG A 181 5.62 8.53 -10.88
N ILE A 182 6.94 8.44 -10.90
CA ILE A 182 7.70 7.78 -11.96
C ILE A 182 8.03 6.35 -11.54
N GLU A 183 7.84 5.38 -12.44
CA GLU A 183 8.31 4.01 -12.21
C GLU A 183 9.84 3.96 -12.16
N THR A 184 10.38 3.18 -11.23
CA THR A 184 11.82 3.13 -10.92
C THR A 184 12.70 2.90 -12.15
N TYR A 185 12.34 1.96 -13.04
CA TYR A 185 13.15 1.62 -14.20
C TYR A 185 13.12 2.70 -15.30
N LYS A 186 12.15 3.62 -15.26
CA LYS A 186 12.07 4.78 -16.16
C LYS A 186 12.85 5.97 -15.60
N GLY A 187 13.01 6.04 -14.28
CA GLY A 187 13.46 7.24 -13.57
C GLY A 187 14.76 7.82 -14.11
N PHE A 188 15.81 7.01 -14.28
CA PHE A 188 17.09 7.56 -14.72
C PHE A 188 17.10 8.04 -16.19
N LYS A 189 16.33 7.43 -17.11
CA LYS A 189 16.13 7.98 -18.45
C LYS A 189 15.34 9.27 -18.41
N LEU A 190 14.25 9.30 -17.64
CA LEU A 190 13.42 10.48 -17.47
C LEU A 190 14.17 11.68 -16.86
N TYR A 191 15.13 11.43 -15.98
CA TYR A 191 15.91 12.53 -15.40
C TYR A 191 16.98 13.10 -16.35
N GLN A 192 17.36 12.40 -17.40
CA GLN A 192 18.46 12.76 -18.29
C GLN A 192 18.03 13.13 -19.70
N ASP A 193 16.89 12.64 -20.19
CA ASP A 193 16.46 12.76 -21.58
C ASP A 193 15.17 13.57 -21.71
N LYS A 194 15.27 14.75 -22.36
CA LYS A 194 14.14 15.66 -22.57
C LYS A 194 13.01 15.04 -23.40
N LYS A 195 13.31 14.19 -24.39
CA LYS A 195 12.26 13.53 -25.17
C LYS A 195 11.44 12.56 -24.32
N TYR A 196 12.12 11.84 -23.39
CA TYR A 196 11.42 11.03 -22.40
C TYR A 196 10.60 11.88 -21.44
N GLN A 197 11.08 13.05 -21.03
CA GLN A 197 10.31 13.99 -20.20
C GLN A 197 9.05 14.46 -20.94
N GLU A 198 9.16 14.81 -22.20
CA GLU A 198 8.02 15.20 -23.07
C GLU A 198 7.01 14.06 -23.19
N MET A 199 7.48 12.83 -23.49
CA MET A 199 6.63 11.64 -23.65
C MET A 199 5.83 11.32 -22.38
N PHE A 200 6.43 11.50 -21.19
CA PHE A 200 5.78 11.21 -19.91
C PHE A 200 5.20 12.45 -19.21
N SER A 201 5.08 13.58 -19.92
CA SER A 201 4.55 14.83 -19.36
C SER A 201 5.25 15.26 -18.05
N ILE A 202 6.58 15.13 -18.02
CA ILE A 202 7.37 15.52 -16.85
C ILE A 202 7.70 17.02 -16.98
N HIS A 203 6.96 17.84 -16.24
CA HIS A 203 7.14 19.30 -16.26
C HIS A 203 8.28 19.74 -15.34
N HIS A 204 8.53 18.99 -14.25
CA HIS A 204 9.57 19.28 -13.28
C HIS A 204 10.35 18.01 -12.94
N ILE A 205 11.66 18.12 -12.89
CA ILE A 205 12.56 17.07 -12.41
C ILE A 205 13.15 17.48 -11.05
N PRO A 206 13.58 16.53 -10.22
CA PRO A 206 14.29 16.82 -8.98
C PRO A 206 15.50 17.74 -9.21
N ASP A 207 15.86 18.51 -8.19
CA ASP A 207 17.05 19.34 -8.25
C ASP A 207 18.32 18.48 -8.44
N ARG A 208 19.38 19.14 -8.91
CA ARG A 208 20.65 18.48 -9.27
C ARG A 208 21.25 17.71 -8.08
N LYS A 209 21.23 18.30 -6.88
CA LYS A 209 21.81 17.68 -5.69
C LYS A 209 21.06 16.41 -5.29
N PHE A 210 19.72 16.44 -5.35
CA PHE A 210 18.91 15.24 -5.12
C PHE A 210 19.26 14.12 -6.10
N LEU A 211 19.40 14.45 -7.40
CA LEU A 211 19.74 13.46 -8.43
C LEU A 211 21.15 12.88 -8.25
N GLU A 212 22.14 13.72 -7.92
CA GLU A 212 23.51 13.28 -7.63
C GLU A 212 23.54 12.27 -6.48
N MET A 213 22.87 12.59 -5.36
CA MET A 213 22.77 11.70 -4.19
C MET A 213 22.01 10.41 -4.53
N TYR A 214 20.87 10.52 -5.23
CA TYR A 214 20.08 9.36 -5.63
C TYR A 214 20.88 8.38 -6.51
N PHE A 215 21.60 8.89 -7.51
CA PHE A 215 22.40 8.05 -8.39
C PHE A 215 23.62 7.44 -7.68
N GLU A 216 24.22 8.15 -6.75
CA GLU A 216 25.30 7.62 -5.92
C GLU A 216 24.83 6.42 -5.10
N LEU A 217 23.67 6.54 -4.41
CA LEU A 217 23.11 5.45 -3.61
C LEU A 217 22.80 4.19 -4.42
N ILE A 218 22.29 4.34 -5.64
CA ILE A 218 21.98 3.20 -6.52
C ILE A 218 23.27 2.51 -6.99
N GLN A 219 24.34 3.26 -7.17
CA GLN A 219 25.63 2.78 -7.66
C GLN A 219 26.57 2.31 -6.56
N SER A 220 26.24 2.51 -5.29
CA SER A 220 27.04 2.10 -4.13
C SER A 220 27.18 0.58 -4.08
N GLN A 221 28.20 0.07 -4.73
CA GLN A 221 28.58 -1.35 -4.73
C GLN A 221 29.93 -1.50 -4.06
N GLY A 222 29.97 -2.18 -2.93
CA GLY A 222 31.23 -2.49 -2.23
C GLY A 222 31.50 -1.64 -0.99
N ASP A 223 30.66 -0.64 -0.70
CA ASP A 223 30.70 0.08 0.56
C ASP A 223 30.26 -0.86 1.71
N SER A 224 30.70 -0.58 2.92
CA SER A 224 30.16 -1.25 4.10
C SER A 224 28.69 -0.86 4.33
N LYS A 225 27.91 -1.74 4.98
CA LYS A 225 26.50 -1.44 5.28
C LYS A 225 26.32 -0.17 6.10
N THR A 226 27.27 0.12 6.98
CA THR A 226 27.29 1.36 7.77
C THR A 226 27.50 2.59 6.87
N GLU A 227 28.44 2.56 5.93
CA GLU A 227 28.65 3.66 4.98
C GLU A 227 27.44 3.85 4.07
N MET A 228 26.86 2.76 3.57
CA MET A 228 25.62 2.81 2.78
C MET A 228 24.47 3.44 3.58
N PHE A 229 24.35 3.10 4.87
CA PHE A 229 23.33 3.68 5.74
C PHE A 229 23.54 5.19 5.97
N GLU A 230 24.77 5.63 6.24
CA GLU A 230 25.06 7.06 6.46
C GLU A 230 24.76 7.88 5.19
N LYS A 231 25.16 7.42 4.01
CA LYS A 231 24.80 8.06 2.74
C LYS A 231 23.29 8.13 2.53
N LEU A 232 22.56 7.06 2.85
CA LEU A 232 21.10 7.02 2.76
C LEU A 232 20.45 7.99 3.74
N LYS A 233 21.00 8.14 4.94
CA LYS A 233 20.55 9.11 5.94
C LYS A 233 20.73 10.54 5.44
N GLU A 234 21.88 10.88 4.88
CA GLU A 234 22.10 12.20 4.28
C GLU A 234 21.10 12.50 3.15
N PHE A 235 20.83 11.52 2.29
CA PHE A 235 19.82 11.65 1.24
C PHE A 235 18.41 11.84 1.80
N TYR A 236 18.08 11.13 2.86
CA TYR A 236 16.78 11.28 3.54
C TYR A 236 16.65 12.65 4.20
N ASP A 237 17.68 13.10 4.92
CA ASP A 237 17.70 14.41 5.57
C ASP A 237 17.58 15.54 4.54
N TYR A 238 18.25 15.40 3.40
CA TYR A 238 18.08 16.31 2.28
C TYR A 238 16.64 16.29 1.74
N SER A 239 16.04 15.12 1.62
CA SER A 239 14.70 14.95 1.05
C SER A 239 13.60 15.54 1.94
N LYS A 240 13.76 15.50 3.26
CA LYS A 240 12.80 16.03 4.24
C LYS A 240 13.10 17.44 4.74
N ARG A 241 14.11 18.12 4.21
CA ARG A 241 14.64 19.41 4.74
C ARG A 241 13.62 20.54 4.89
N THR A 242 12.49 20.46 4.19
CA THR A 242 11.40 21.45 4.26
C THR A 242 10.26 21.03 5.18
N VAL A 243 10.35 19.84 5.81
CA VAL A 243 9.32 19.30 6.70
C VAL A 243 9.78 19.43 8.14
N GLU A 244 9.17 20.33 8.89
CA GLU A 244 9.38 20.44 10.32
C GLU A 244 8.59 19.34 11.04
N PHE A 245 9.27 18.46 11.74
CA PHE A 245 8.66 17.31 12.39
C PHE A 245 9.39 16.97 13.70
N ASP A 246 8.65 16.98 14.82
CA ASP A 246 9.11 16.42 16.08
C ASP A 246 8.92 14.90 16.06
N GLU A 247 10.02 14.17 16.02
CA GLU A 247 10.02 12.71 15.86
C GLU A 247 9.55 11.96 17.12
N HIS A 248 9.50 12.62 18.27
CA HIS A 248 9.27 11.98 19.57
C HIS A 248 7.96 12.34 20.25
N ASN A 249 7.26 13.35 19.71
CA ASN A 249 5.98 13.77 20.29
C ASN A 249 5.13 14.48 19.23
N TYR A 250 4.32 13.72 18.53
CA TYR A 250 3.48 14.27 17.48
C TYR A 250 2.04 13.75 17.55
N ARG A 251 1.14 14.52 16.95
CA ARG A 251 -0.26 14.19 16.75
C ARG A 251 -0.71 14.73 15.41
N ILE A 252 -0.82 13.85 14.42
CA ILE A 252 -1.05 14.20 13.01
C ILE A 252 -2.45 13.74 12.61
N PRO A 253 -3.35 14.64 12.18
CA PRO A 253 -4.56 14.25 11.46
C PRO A 253 -4.20 13.52 10.16
N ILE A 254 -4.76 12.35 9.96
CA ILE A 254 -4.57 11.57 8.74
C ILE A 254 -5.90 11.31 8.05
N LYS A 255 -5.85 11.09 6.73
CA LYS A 255 -7.07 10.76 5.96
C LYS A 255 -7.47 9.30 6.19
N SER A 256 -8.78 9.06 6.33
CA SER A 256 -9.28 7.69 6.29
C SER A 256 -9.00 7.07 4.92
N LYS A 257 -8.47 5.86 4.93
CA LYS A 257 -8.36 5.04 3.71
C LYS A 257 -9.71 4.48 3.27
N ASN A 258 -10.71 4.61 4.13
CA ASN A 258 -12.05 4.11 3.93
C ASN A 258 -13.04 5.22 3.54
N GLU A 259 -12.56 6.46 3.38
CA GLU A 259 -13.38 7.60 2.96
C GLU A 259 -14.05 7.32 1.61
N GLY A 260 -15.36 7.49 1.57
CA GLY A 260 -16.18 7.22 0.38
C GLY A 260 -16.43 5.73 0.10
N LEU A 261 -16.00 4.81 0.95
CA LEU A 261 -16.43 3.42 0.87
C LEU A 261 -17.86 3.29 1.41
N ASN A 262 -18.77 2.82 0.56
CA ASN A 262 -20.13 2.51 0.95
C ASN A 262 -20.27 0.99 1.14
N ILE A 263 -19.70 0.49 2.23
CA ILE A 263 -19.73 -0.93 2.58
C ILE A 263 -20.88 -1.17 3.56
N ARG A 264 -21.72 -2.14 3.26
CA ARG A 264 -22.78 -2.55 4.16
C ARG A 264 -22.20 -3.45 5.25
N LEU A 265 -22.19 -2.96 6.49
CA LEU A 265 -21.65 -3.69 7.65
C LEU A 265 -22.68 -4.67 8.20
N ASN A 266 -22.29 -5.93 8.42
CA ASN A 266 -23.11 -6.92 9.14
C ASN A 266 -22.84 -6.84 10.65
N LYS A 267 -23.35 -5.80 11.29
CA LYS A 267 -23.23 -5.64 12.76
C LYS A 267 -24.21 -6.53 13.53
N ASP A 268 -25.20 -7.12 12.86
CA ASP A 268 -26.23 -8.00 13.45
C ASP A 268 -25.86 -9.49 13.39
N ALA A 269 -24.63 -9.83 12.97
CA ALA A 269 -24.16 -11.20 13.01
C ALA A 269 -24.22 -11.74 14.45
N ASP A 270 -24.69 -12.97 14.61
CA ASP A 270 -24.61 -13.67 15.88
C ASP A 270 -23.13 -13.91 16.22
N LEU A 271 -22.64 -13.24 17.24
CA LEU A 271 -21.25 -13.27 17.70
C LEU A 271 -21.09 -13.94 19.07
N ASP A 272 -22.14 -14.54 19.61
CA ASP A 272 -22.14 -15.09 20.97
C ASP A 272 -21.15 -16.26 21.10
N ASP A 273 -21.02 -17.07 20.06
CA ASP A 273 -20.09 -18.22 20.01
C ASP A 273 -18.62 -17.83 19.72
N ILE A 274 -18.33 -16.54 19.49
CA ILE A 274 -16.95 -16.09 19.20
C ILE A 274 -16.19 -15.91 20.51
N GLU A 275 -15.18 -16.77 20.69
CA GLU A 275 -14.25 -16.68 21.82
C GLU A 275 -13.12 -15.68 21.53
N ILE A 276 -12.75 -14.89 22.55
CA ILE A 276 -11.62 -13.98 22.52
C ILE A 276 -10.49 -14.63 23.33
N GLU A 277 -9.36 -14.88 22.67
CA GLU A 277 -8.13 -15.33 23.33
C GLU A 277 -7.48 -14.14 24.02
N HIS A 278 -7.27 -14.21 25.33
CA HIS A 278 -6.66 -13.15 26.13
C HIS A 278 -5.16 -13.39 26.35
N THR A 279 -4.37 -12.36 26.10
CA THR A 279 -2.93 -12.34 26.36
C THR A 279 -2.65 -11.39 27.54
N PRO A 280 -2.02 -11.83 28.64
CA PRO A 280 -1.74 -10.95 29.77
C PRO A 280 -0.87 -9.76 29.38
N ILE A 281 -1.31 -8.55 29.74
CA ILE A 281 -0.55 -7.32 29.51
C ILE A 281 0.51 -7.21 30.64
N PRO A 282 1.81 -7.01 30.32
CA PRO A 282 2.82 -6.77 31.35
C PRO A 282 2.48 -5.54 32.21
N ASP A 283 2.69 -5.63 33.53
CA ASP A 283 2.31 -4.56 34.48
C ASP A 283 2.92 -3.20 34.10
N ALA A 284 4.20 -3.17 33.72
CA ALA A 284 4.86 -1.93 33.31
C ALA A 284 4.32 -1.34 32.00
N THR A 285 3.74 -2.17 31.13
CA THR A 285 3.05 -1.73 29.91
C THR A 285 1.70 -1.13 30.27
N LEU A 286 0.93 -1.81 31.12
CA LEU A 286 -0.37 -1.33 31.58
C LEU A 286 -0.27 0.00 32.33
N GLU A 287 0.76 0.16 33.19
CA GLU A 287 1.02 1.42 33.89
C GLU A 287 1.30 2.58 32.92
N ALA A 288 2.17 2.35 31.90
CA ALA A 288 2.47 3.37 30.91
C ALA A 288 1.23 3.76 30.08
N ILE A 289 0.39 2.78 29.70
CA ILE A 289 -0.86 3.03 28.99
C ILE A 289 -1.84 3.84 29.85
N THR A 290 -1.98 3.50 31.13
CA THR A 290 -2.86 4.21 32.05
C THR A 290 -2.45 5.68 32.18
N LYS A 291 -1.17 5.94 32.42
CA LYS A 291 -0.63 7.32 32.46
C LYS A 291 -0.84 8.08 31.15
N PHE A 292 -0.70 7.38 30.02
CA PHE A 292 -0.95 7.98 28.72
C PHE A 292 -2.42 8.37 28.54
N ILE A 293 -3.35 7.48 28.85
CA ILE A 293 -4.81 7.72 28.77
C ILE A 293 -5.21 8.91 29.65
N GLU A 294 -4.65 9.01 30.87
CA GLU A 294 -4.87 10.13 31.77
C GLU A 294 -4.28 11.44 31.23
N LYS A 295 -3.01 11.40 30.79
CA LYS A 295 -2.32 12.57 30.19
C LYS A 295 -3.10 13.15 29.02
N MET A 296 -3.69 12.28 28.19
CA MET A 296 -4.48 12.69 27.02
C MET A 296 -5.92 13.10 27.36
N GLY A 297 -6.37 12.87 28.61
CA GLY A 297 -7.72 13.20 29.05
C GLY A 297 -8.83 12.37 28.41
N TYR A 298 -8.52 11.20 27.87
CA TYR A 298 -9.51 10.40 27.14
C TYR A 298 -10.69 9.95 28.01
N THR A 299 -10.46 9.59 29.27
CA THR A 299 -11.52 9.14 30.17
C THR A 299 -12.58 10.21 30.46
N SER A 300 -12.22 11.49 30.36
CA SER A 300 -13.12 12.62 30.51
C SER A 300 -13.89 12.97 29.22
N ASN A 301 -13.55 12.34 28.08
CA ASN A 301 -14.23 12.53 26.82
C ASN A 301 -15.41 11.55 26.71
N GLU A 302 -16.63 12.05 26.58
CA GLU A 302 -17.84 11.23 26.46
C GLU A 302 -17.88 10.36 25.21
N HIS A 303 -17.19 10.79 24.14
CA HIS A 303 -17.09 10.09 22.85
C HIS A 303 -16.02 8.99 22.84
N PHE A 304 -15.17 8.89 23.86
CA PHE A 304 -14.16 7.85 23.96
C PHE A 304 -14.79 6.52 24.34
N LEU A 305 -14.72 5.53 23.46
CA LEU A 305 -15.26 4.19 23.66
C LEU A 305 -14.26 3.24 24.30
N GLY A 306 -12.96 3.40 24.03
CA GLY A 306 -11.96 2.54 24.63
C GLY A 306 -10.62 2.52 23.93
N ALA A 307 -9.73 1.67 24.43
CA ALA A 307 -8.37 1.49 23.93
C ALA A 307 -8.00 0.01 23.84
N ILE A 308 -7.29 -0.34 22.77
CA ILE A 308 -6.76 -1.69 22.51
C ILE A 308 -5.25 -1.59 22.38
N VAL A 309 -4.50 -2.38 23.17
CA VAL A 309 -3.06 -2.55 23.03
C VAL A 309 -2.78 -3.76 22.14
N TYR A 310 -1.76 -3.66 21.28
CA TYR A 310 -1.39 -4.73 20.35
C TYR A 310 0.12 -4.76 20.08
N GLY A 311 0.56 -5.64 19.22
CA GLY A 311 1.95 -5.69 18.75
C GLY A 311 2.90 -6.44 19.69
N SER A 312 4.19 -6.09 19.65
CA SER A 312 5.26 -6.81 20.36
C SER A 312 5.15 -6.71 21.89
N SER A 313 4.52 -5.67 22.40
CA SER A 313 4.32 -5.46 23.83
C SER A 313 3.43 -6.51 24.50
N LEU A 314 2.57 -7.21 23.72
CA LEU A 314 1.75 -8.32 24.22
C LEU A 314 2.43 -9.69 24.09
N THR A 315 3.23 -9.90 23.07
CA THR A 315 3.73 -11.23 22.71
C THR A 315 4.96 -11.68 23.49
N GLY A 316 5.45 -10.87 24.44
CA GLY A 316 6.71 -11.15 25.15
C GLY A 316 7.96 -11.06 24.25
N LEU A 317 7.79 -10.64 23.00
CA LEU A 317 8.86 -10.46 21.99
C LEU A 317 9.39 -9.02 21.98
N ASN A 318 8.97 -8.23 22.98
CA ASN A 318 9.43 -6.86 23.16
C ASN A 318 10.86 -6.84 23.75
N THR A 319 11.61 -5.83 23.30
CA THR A 319 12.87 -5.42 23.91
C THR A 319 12.61 -4.20 24.81
N GLU A 320 13.57 -3.81 25.63
CA GLU A 320 13.46 -2.59 26.46
C GLU A 320 13.15 -1.32 25.64
N THR A 321 13.50 -1.34 24.35
CA THR A 321 13.29 -0.23 23.40
C THR A 321 12.06 -0.41 22.52
N SER A 322 11.25 -1.44 22.74
CA SER A 322 10.05 -1.67 21.91
C SER A 322 8.95 -0.66 22.26
N ASP A 323 8.31 -0.13 21.20
CA ASP A 323 7.16 0.77 21.33
C ASP A 323 5.94 0.03 21.89
N ILE A 324 5.06 0.77 22.53
CA ILE A 324 3.71 0.32 22.89
C ILE A 324 2.76 0.82 21.81
N ASP A 325 2.12 -0.11 21.11
CA ASP A 325 1.17 0.20 20.04
C ASP A 325 -0.27 0.24 20.59
N LEU A 326 -1.01 1.35 20.36
CA LEU A 326 -2.38 1.55 20.82
C LEU A 326 -3.33 1.94 19.69
N HIS A 327 -4.54 1.37 19.71
CA HIS A 327 -5.71 1.94 19.04
C HIS A 327 -6.65 2.57 20.07
N ILE A 328 -6.95 3.84 19.88
CA ILE A 328 -7.86 4.65 20.67
C ILE A 328 -9.14 4.80 19.84
N ILE A 329 -10.25 4.29 20.36
CA ILE A 329 -11.51 4.20 19.62
C ILE A 329 -12.51 5.18 20.18
N PHE A 330 -13.11 5.96 19.29
CA PHE A 330 -14.19 6.91 19.57
C PHE A 330 -15.50 6.46 18.93
N ASP A 331 -16.60 7.02 19.37
CA ASP A 331 -17.86 6.92 18.64
C ASP A 331 -17.82 7.69 17.30
N ASN A 332 -18.94 7.71 16.58
CA ASN A 332 -19.01 8.31 15.26
C ASN A 332 -19.37 9.81 15.27
N SER A 333 -19.29 10.49 16.42
CA SER A 333 -19.65 11.92 16.55
C SER A 333 -18.76 12.84 15.71
N ASP A 334 -17.52 12.43 15.46
CA ASP A 334 -16.58 13.14 14.57
C ASP A 334 -15.90 12.13 13.62
N PRO A 335 -16.51 11.83 12.47
CA PRO A 335 -16.01 10.83 11.52
C PRO A 335 -14.66 11.22 10.89
N ASN A 336 -14.26 12.49 10.97
CA ASN A 336 -12.98 12.97 10.43
C ASN A 336 -11.84 12.92 11.46
N LYS A 337 -12.13 12.47 12.69
CA LYS A 337 -11.14 12.41 13.76
C LYS A 337 -10.30 11.15 13.68
N ILE A 338 -9.45 11.08 12.67
CA ILE A 338 -8.46 10.02 12.50
C ILE A 338 -7.08 10.63 12.71
N ILE A 339 -6.40 10.16 13.76
CA ILE A 339 -5.13 10.70 14.21
C ILE A 339 -4.10 9.56 14.22
N ARG A 340 -2.88 9.86 13.82
CA ARG A 340 -1.68 9.10 14.14
C ARG A 340 -0.83 9.92 15.09
N GLY A 341 -0.41 9.33 16.20
CA GLY A 341 0.41 10.04 17.17
C GLY A 341 1.49 9.17 17.79
N GLU A 342 2.43 9.86 18.40
CA GLU A 342 3.48 9.29 19.23
C GLU A 342 3.64 10.16 20.47
N SER A 343 3.84 9.54 21.61
CA SER A 343 4.05 10.22 22.89
C SER A 343 5.04 9.45 23.74
N LEU A 344 5.89 10.18 24.44
CA LEU A 344 6.79 9.61 25.43
C LEU A 344 6.14 9.68 26.82
N VAL A 345 6.06 8.53 27.51
CA VAL A 345 5.54 8.41 28.88
C VAL A 345 6.54 7.59 29.72
N ASP A 346 7.13 8.21 30.72
CA ASP A 346 8.16 7.60 31.60
C ASP A 346 9.28 6.90 30.82
N GLY A 347 9.72 7.52 29.71
CA GLY A 347 10.77 6.97 28.85
C GLY A 347 10.30 5.88 27.89
N LYS A 348 9.04 5.46 27.95
CA LYS A 348 8.46 4.50 27.01
C LYS A 348 7.77 5.24 25.86
N LYS A 349 8.06 4.82 24.66
CA LYS A 349 7.44 5.30 23.44
C LYS A 349 6.08 4.65 23.25
N ILE A 350 5.03 5.45 23.07
CA ILE A 350 3.67 5.01 22.75
C ILE A 350 3.32 5.53 21.38
N GLU A 351 3.18 4.62 20.41
CA GLU A 351 2.61 4.91 19.09
C GLU A 351 1.10 4.62 19.13
N TYR A 352 0.27 5.58 18.72
CA TYR A 352 -1.16 5.42 18.80
C TYR A 352 -1.90 5.91 17.56
N PHE A 353 -3.06 5.29 17.32
CA PHE A 353 -4.02 5.71 16.31
C PHE A 353 -5.35 6.00 16.98
N GLU A 354 -5.89 7.21 16.77
CA GLU A 354 -7.27 7.53 17.12
C GLU A 354 -8.15 7.27 15.91
N LYS A 355 -9.27 6.57 16.11
CA LYS A 355 -10.21 6.22 15.04
C LYS A 355 -11.64 6.19 15.57
N THR A 356 -12.60 6.41 14.68
CA THR A 356 -13.98 6.11 15.01
C THR A 356 -14.25 4.60 14.90
N ILE A 357 -15.19 4.11 15.66
CA ILE A 357 -15.57 2.69 15.63
C ILE A 357 -16.05 2.28 14.22
N GLU A 358 -16.76 3.17 13.51
CA GLU A 358 -17.19 2.94 12.14
C GLU A 358 -16.00 2.79 11.17
N ASP A 359 -14.98 3.66 11.27
CA ASP A 359 -13.78 3.54 10.44
C ASP A 359 -13.06 2.22 10.67
N VAL A 360 -13.09 1.67 11.90
CA VAL A 360 -12.47 0.38 12.20
C VAL A 360 -13.27 -0.79 11.60
N TYR A 361 -14.60 -0.75 11.64
CA TYR A 361 -15.44 -1.74 10.94
C TYR A 361 -15.20 -1.72 9.43
N LEU A 362 -15.23 -0.53 8.82
CA LEU A 362 -14.94 -0.35 7.39
C LEU A 362 -13.51 -0.80 7.04
N MET A 363 -12.55 -0.51 7.92
CA MET A 363 -11.18 -0.96 7.77
C MET A 363 -11.10 -2.48 7.72
N ALA A 364 -11.79 -3.20 8.61
CA ALA A 364 -11.78 -4.67 8.64
C ALA A 364 -12.33 -5.26 7.32
N GLU A 365 -13.45 -4.74 6.82
CA GLU A 365 -14.04 -5.18 5.55
C GLU A 365 -13.12 -4.90 4.35
N ASN A 366 -12.63 -3.66 4.26
CA ASN A 366 -11.72 -3.24 3.19
C ASN A 366 -10.42 -4.05 3.20
N GLU A 367 -9.87 -4.30 4.37
CA GLU A 367 -8.65 -5.09 4.53
C GLU A 367 -8.86 -6.54 4.14
N PHE A 368 -9.95 -7.16 4.56
CA PHE A 368 -10.27 -8.53 4.15
C PHE A 368 -10.40 -8.63 2.63
N ALA A 369 -11.17 -7.74 2.00
CA ALA A 369 -11.34 -7.71 0.55
C ALA A 369 -10.01 -7.48 -0.21
N ASN A 370 -9.09 -6.71 0.37
CA ASN A 370 -7.77 -6.41 -0.18
C ASN A 370 -6.64 -7.32 0.32
N GLN A 371 -6.98 -8.47 0.89
CA GLN A 371 -6.01 -9.47 1.36
C GLN A 371 -5.00 -8.90 2.38
N ASN A 372 -5.50 -8.13 3.33
CA ASN A 372 -4.72 -7.58 4.44
C ASN A 372 -5.37 -8.04 5.76
N ASN A 373 -4.59 -8.54 6.69
CA ASN A 373 -5.08 -8.97 8.01
C ASN A 373 -4.67 -8.04 9.16
N ALA A 374 -4.34 -6.78 8.86
CA ALA A 374 -3.90 -5.85 9.89
C ALA A 374 -4.96 -5.67 10.98
N SER A 375 -6.25 -5.51 10.61
CA SER A 375 -7.36 -5.43 11.57
C SER A 375 -7.43 -6.67 12.46
N TYR A 376 -7.23 -7.87 11.93
CA TYR A 376 -7.19 -9.08 12.74
C TYR A 376 -6.02 -9.09 13.72
N SER A 377 -4.83 -8.67 13.29
CA SER A 377 -3.64 -8.62 14.14
C SER A 377 -3.72 -7.52 15.20
N ILE A 378 -4.39 -6.42 14.89
CA ILE A 378 -4.48 -5.23 15.74
C ILE A 378 -5.67 -5.34 16.71
N ILE A 379 -6.85 -5.59 16.16
CA ILE A 379 -8.11 -5.61 16.92
C ILE A 379 -8.43 -7.04 17.38
N GLY A 380 -8.42 -8.02 16.47
CA GLY A 380 -8.80 -9.39 16.78
C GLY A 380 -7.89 -10.08 17.80
N LYS A 381 -6.59 -9.76 17.78
CA LYS A 381 -5.57 -10.30 18.73
C LYS A 381 -5.07 -9.27 19.74
N GLY A 382 -5.57 -8.05 19.72
CA GLY A 382 -5.23 -7.03 20.70
C GLY A 382 -5.92 -7.27 22.04
N GLU A 383 -5.42 -6.65 23.10
CA GLU A 383 -6.04 -6.68 24.43
C GLU A 383 -6.73 -5.35 24.73
N ILE A 384 -7.97 -5.44 25.16
CA ILE A 384 -8.76 -4.27 25.54
C ILE A 384 -8.28 -3.80 26.92
N VAL A 385 -7.70 -2.60 26.98
CA VAL A 385 -7.23 -1.99 28.23
C VAL A 385 -8.28 -1.10 28.90
N TYR A 386 -9.22 -0.63 28.10
CA TYR A 386 -10.37 0.15 28.57
C TYR A 386 -11.51 0.03 27.56
N GLU A 387 -12.76 -0.12 28.03
CA GLU A 387 -13.94 -0.05 27.17
C GLU A 387 -15.17 0.48 27.89
N ARG A 388 -16.08 1.08 27.11
CA ARG A 388 -17.43 1.47 27.57
C ARG A 388 -18.47 0.58 26.87
N LYS A 389 -19.43 0.10 27.68
CA LYS A 389 -20.64 -0.63 27.22
C LYS A 389 -20.35 -1.85 26.29
N GLY A 390 -19.19 -2.49 26.41
CA GLY A 390 -18.84 -3.66 25.61
C GLY A 390 -18.61 -3.35 24.12
N ALA A 391 -18.40 -2.07 23.74
CA ALA A 391 -18.29 -1.65 22.35
C ALA A 391 -17.07 -2.28 21.64
N LEU A 392 -15.94 -2.37 22.35
CA LEU A 392 -14.71 -2.94 21.79
C LEU A 392 -14.74 -4.46 21.77
N THR A 393 -15.36 -5.07 22.77
CA THR A 393 -15.61 -6.52 22.82
C THR A 393 -16.43 -6.96 21.59
N ASN A 394 -17.50 -6.24 21.25
CA ASN A 394 -18.30 -6.52 20.07
C ASN A 394 -17.52 -6.31 18.76
N LEU A 395 -16.75 -5.23 18.68
CA LEU A 395 -15.87 -4.95 17.54
C LEU A 395 -14.82 -6.07 17.37
N GLN A 396 -14.20 -6.52 18.44
CA GLN A 396 -13.20 -7.57 18.44
C GLN A 396 -13.78 -8.90 17.96
N LYS A 397 -14.92 -9.31 18.48
CA LYS A 397 -15.66 -10.49 18.02
C LYS A 397 -16.03 -10.40 16.54
N TYR A 398 -16.50 -9.23 16.07
CA TYR A 398 -16.78 -8.99 14.67
C TYR A 398 -15.55 -9.22 13.79
N VAL A 399 -14.41 -8.63 14.16
CA VAL A 399 -13.16 -8.77 13.41
C VAL A 399 -12.68 -10.22 13.43
N ILE A 400 -12.74 -10.92 14.57
CA ILE A 400 -12.38 -12.35 14.66
C ILE A 400 -13.26 -13.18 13.71
N ASN A 401 -14.58 -12.97 13.75
CA ASN A 401 -15.52 -13.67 12.87
C ASN A 401 -15.27 -13.37 11.39
N ARG A 402 -15.01 -12.09 11.04
CA ARG A 402 -14.73 -11.68 9.65
C ARG A 402 -13.50 -12.37 9.08
N PHE A 403 -12.49 -12.57 9.91
CA PHE A 403 -11.22 -13.20 9.52
C PHE A 403 -11.12 -14.68 9.93
N LYS A 404 -12.24 -15.33 10.31
CA LYS A 404 -12.21 -16.77 10.70
C LYS A 404 -11.73 -17.67 9.57
N ASP A 405 -12.11 -17.35 8.34
CA ASP A 405 -11.69 -18.05 7.13
C ASP A 405 -10.39 -17.46 6.57
N ASN A 406 -9.79 -18.16 5.62
CA ASN A 406 -8.63 -17.66 4.91
C ASN A 406 -9.00 -16.44 4.05
N LEU A 407 -8.03 -15.56 3.83
CA LEU A 407 -8.20 -14.44 2.91
C LEU A 407 -8.46 -14.95 1.49
N PRO A 408 -9.31 -14.26 0.72
CA PRO A 408 -9.61 -14.66 -0.65
C PRO A 408 -8.34 -14.59 -1.51
N PRO A 409 -8.03 -15.61 -2.33
CA PRO A 409 -6.97 -15.49 -3.33
C PRO A 409 -7.36 -14.49 -4.41
N LEU A 410 -6.38 -14.01 -5.18
CA LEU A 410 -6.67 -13.24 -6.38
C LEU A 410 -7.53 -14.06 -7.34
N ASP A 411 -8.48 -13.40 -7.99
CA ASP A 411 -9.11 -14.03 -9.16
C ASP A 411 -8.09 -14.22 -10.29
N ILE A 412 -8.40 -15.12 -11.21
CA ILE A 412 -7.47 -15.53 -12.26
C ILE A 412 -7.08 -14.38 -13.19
N ASP A 413 -7.97 -13.45 -13.47
CA ASP A 413 -7.71 -12.34 -14.37
C ASP A 413 -6.85 -11.27 -13.68
N GLU A 414 -7.10 -10.94 -12.42
CA GLU A 414 -6.18 -10.11 -11.62
C GLU A 414 -4.80 -10.75 -11.51
N ALA A 415 -4.74 -12.06 -11.30
CA ALA A 415 -3.47 -12.78 -11.23
C ALA A 415 -2.70 -12.69 -12.57
N ARG A 416 -3.37 -12.90 -13.70
CA ARG A 416 -2.79 -12.73 -15.05
C ARG A 416 -2.30 -11.31 -15.29
N GLU A 417 -3.06 -10.29 -14.88
CA GLU A 417 -2.63 -8.90 -14.96
C GLU A 417 -1.34 -8.67 -14.16
N GLN A 418 -1.26 -9.15 -12.92
CA GLN A 418 -0.06 -9.00 -12.09
C GLN A 418 1.15 -9.74 -12.68
N ILE A 419 0.93 -10.92 -13.27
CA ILE A 419 1.97 -11.68 -13.97
C ILE A 419 2.49 -10.90 -15.18
N SER A 420 1.61 -10.33 -16.01
CA SER A 420 2.03 -9.52 -17.17
C SER A 420 2.89 -8.31 -16.77
N ILE A 421 2.59 -7.68 -15.63
CA ILE A 421 3.40 -6.56 -15.10
C ILE A 421 4.79 -7.05 -14.67
N ILE A 422 4.89 -8.25 -14.08
CA ILE A 422 6.17 -8.82 -13.67
C ILE A 422 6.98 -9.23 -14.91
N ASP A 423 6.37 -9.83 -15.92
CA ASP A 423 7.03 -10.18 -17.19
C ASP A 423 7.72 -8.96 -17.82
N ASN A 424 7.01 -7.84 -17.91
CA ASN A 424 7.59 -6.58 -18.41
C ASN A 424 8.79 -6.10 -17.56
N LYS A 425 8.75 -6.30 -16.23
CA LYS A 425 9.86 -5.92 -15.34
C LYS A 425 11.06 -6.85 -15.50
N ILE A 426 10.86 -8.14 -15.72
CA ILE A 426 11.92 -9.11 -15.99
C ILE A 426 12.63 -8.75 -17.30
N GLN A 427 11.90 -8.43 -18.37
CA GLN A 427 12.49 -7.98 -19.64
C GLN A 427 13.37 -6.73 -19.45
N LYS A 428 12.96 -5.79 -18.59
CA LYS A 428 13.81 -4.63 -18.24
C LYS A 428 15.07 -5.04 -17.49
N LEU A 429 14.98 -5.99 -16.53
CA LEU A 429 16.15 -6.53 -15.85
C LEU A 429 17.12 -7.24 -16.79
N GLU A 430 16.61 -8.00 -17.77
CA GLU A 430 17.42 -8.62 -18.80
C GLU A 430 18.25 -7.60 -19.58
N ASN A 431 17.60 -6.51 -20.01
CA ASN A 431 18.27 -5.43 -20.72
C ASN A 431 19.34 -4.75 -19.84
N LEU A 432 19.06 -4.54 -18.53
CA LEU A 432 20.04 -3.97 -17.61
C LEU A 432 21.21 -4.92 -17.36
N ALA A 433 20.96 -6.22 -17.23
CA ALA A 433 22.01 -7.23 -17.07
C ALA A 433 22.90 -7.33 -18.33
N LYS A 434 22.28 -7.36 -19.52
CA LYS A 434 22.99 -7.41 -20.81
C LYS A 434 23.93 -6.21 -21.02
N ASN A 435 23.53 -5.03 -20.55
CA ASN A 435 24.30 -3.79 -20.68
C ASN A 435 25.17 -3.50 -19.45
N ASP A 436 25.34 -4.45 -18.57
CA ASP A 436 26.07 -4.31 -17.30
C ASP A 436 25.70 -3.05 -16.49
N SER A 437 24.43 -2.66 -16.53
CA SER A 437 23.95 -1.43 -15.92
C SER A 437 24.11 -1.43 -14.40
N PRO A 438 24.57 -0.33 -13.78
CA PRO A 438 24.65 -0.20 -12.33
C PRO A 438 23.27 -0.18 -11.64
N TYR A 439 22.21 0.06 -12.41
CA TYR A 439 20.83 0.09 -11.88
C TYR A 439 20.20 -1.30 -11.72
N PHE A 440 20.91 -2.35 -12.15
CA PHE A 440 20.38 -3.72 -12.10
C PHE A 440 19.99 -4.12 -10.67
N ASN A 441 20.88 -3.96 -9.69
CA ASN A 441 20.63 -4.37 -8.31
C ASN A 441 19.43 -3.63 -7.72
N HIS A 442 19.33 -2.33 -7.96
CA HIS A 442 18.20 -1.55 -7.46
C HIS A 442 16.87 -2.07 -8.01
N LEU A 443 16.77 -2.26 -9.34
CA LEU A 443 15.55 -2.81 -9.95
C LEU A 443 15.31 -4.27 -9.53
N TYR A 444 16.36 -5.08 -9.37
CA TYR A 444 16.27 -6.47 -8.94
C TYR A 444 15.51 -6.61 -7.61
N HIS A 445 15.90 -5.87 -6.58
CA HIS A 445 15.24 -5.93 -5.28
C HIS A 445 13.77 -5.45 -5.33
N ILE A 446 13.45 -4.48 -6.17
CA ILE A 446 12.08 -4.01 -6.38
C ILE A 446 11.23 -5.09 -7.07
N VAL A 447 11.78 -5.77 -8.06
CA VAL A 447 11.08 -6.85 -8.77
C VAL A 447 10.88 -8.06 -7.87
N LEU A 448 11.91 -8.45 -7.10
CA LEU A 448 11.83 -9.53 -6.13
C LEU A 448 10.72 -9.28 -5.10
N GLU A 449 10.65 -8.06 -4.54
CA GLU A 449 9.57 -7.69 -3.62
C GLU A 449 8.19 -7.69 -4.28
N LYS A 450 8.10 -7.27 -5.54
CA LYS A 450 6.84 -7.35 -6.32
C LYS A 450 6.41 -8.81 -6.51
N MET A 451 7.32 -9.71 -6.85
CA MET A 451 7.06 -11.14 -6.99
C MET A 451 6.53 -11.75 -5.69
N ARG A 452 7.21 -11.47 -4.56
CA ARG A 452 6.77 -11.93 -3.25
C ARG A 452 5.33 -11.48 -2.95
N LYS A 453 5.05 -10.20 -3.12
CA LYS A 453 3.71 -9.64 -2.87
C LYS A 453 2.66 -10.24 -3.79
N THR A 454 2.99 -10.45 -5.05
CA THR A 454 2.08 -11.07 -6.02
C THR A 454 1.79 -12.52 -5.66
N HIS A 455 2.81 -13.30 -5.32
CA HIS A 455 2.62 -14.69 -4.87
C HIS A 455 1.69 -14.78 -3.65
N HIS A 456 1.92 -13.96 -2.63
CA HIS A 456 1.05 -13.93 -1.45
C HIS A 456 -0.40 -13.65 -1.82
N ARG A 457 -0.64 -12.69 -2.71
CA ARG A 457 -1.99 -12.38 -3.18
C ARG A 457 -2.62 -13.52 -3.95
N ILE A 458 -1.88 -14.20 -4.82
CA ILE A 458 -2.36 -15.34 -5.62
C ILE A 458 -2.85 -16.47 -4.71
N ILE A 459 -2.15 -16.74 -3.61
CA ILE A 459 -2.48 -17.84 -2.70
C ILE A 459 -3.27 -17.43 -1.45
N GLY A 460 -3.77 -16.20 -1.40
CA GLY A 460 -4.60 -15.72 -0.27
C GLY A 460 -3.83 -15.53 1.05
N ILE A 461 -2.53 -15.25 0.97
CA ILE A 461 -1.73 -14.86 2.15
C ILE A 461 -1.78 -13.35 2.33
N SER A 462 -1.89 -12.92 3.58
CA SER A 462 -1.92 -11.51 3.95
C SER A 462 -0.73 -10.71 3.43
N LYS A 463 -0.99 -9.44 3.11
CA LYS A 463 0.05 -8.45 2.81
C LYS A 463 0.99 -8.29 4.01
N ILE A 464 2.26 -8.63 3.82
CA ILE A 464 3.31 -8.44 4.82
C ILE A 464 4.05 -7.13 4.50
N PRO A 465 4.12 -6.15 5.44
CA PRO A 465 4.95 -4.98 5.26
C PRO A 465 6.41 -5.37 5.05
N THR A 466 7.06 -4.80 4.05
CA THR A 466 8.45 -5.15 3.68
C THR A 466 9.42 -5.11 4.87
N SER A 467 9.26 -4.14 5.76
CA SER A 467 10.08 -4.01 6.96
C SER A 467 9.90 -5.13 7.99
N LYS A 468 8.82 -5.92 7.89
CA LYS A 468 8.54 -7.06 8.79
C LYS A 468 8.85 -8.42 8.15
N VAL A 469 9.15 -8.46 6.84
CA VAL A 469 9.35 -9.71 6.09
C VAL A 469 10.43 -10.57 6.70
N HIS A 470 11.61 -10.00 6.99
CA HIS A 470 12.71 -10.74 7.58
C HIS A 470 12.29 -11.44 8.87
N LYS A 471 11.73 -10.69 9.85
CA LYS A 471 11.28 -11.25 11.12
C LYS A 471 10.20 -12.33 10.94
N ILE A 472 9.23 -12.09 10.06
CA ILE A 472 8.15 -13.06 9.80
C ILE A 472 8.68 -14.36 9.16
N TYR A 473 9.69 -14.27 8.30
CA TYR A 473 10.23 -15.44 7.62
C TYR A 473 11.24 -16.23 8.46
N THR A 474 11.91 -15.59 9.41
CA THR A 474 12.96 -16.21 10.24
C THR A 474 12.50 -16.56 11.66
N ASP A 475 11.46 -15.92 12.19
CA ASP A 475 10.94 -16.11 13.55
C ASP A 475 9.55 -16.77 13.50
N GLU A 476 9.50 -18.07 13.79
CA GLU A 476 8.25 -18.84 13.76
C GLU A 476 7.25 -18.39 14.84
N ALA A 477 7.73 -18.03 16.04
CA ALA A 477 6.87 -17.58 17.14
C ALA A 477 6.20 -16.25 16.78
N TYR A 478 7.00 -15.30 16.25
CA TYR A 478 6.47 -14.03 15.78
C TYR A 478 5.48 -14.22 14.61
N ARG A 479 5.81 -15.09 13.66
CA ARG A 479 4.92 -15.41 12.53
C ARG A 479 3.57 -15.94 13.00
N LYS A 480 3.56 -16.92 13.91
CA LYS A 480 2.33 -17.50 14.45
C LYS A 480 1.50 -16.48 15.24
N SER A 481 2.13 -15.53 15.92
CA SER A 481 1.42 -14.48 16.65
C SER A 481 0.70 -13.48 15.77
N VAL A 482 1.15 -13.28 14.51
CA VAL A 482 0.64 -12.22 13.62
C VAL A 482 -0.20 -12.78 12.47
N TYR A 483 0.13 -13.94 11.93
CA TYR A 483 -0.46 -14.47 10.68
C TYR A 483 -1.08 -15.84 10.86
N LYS A 484 -2.28 -16.02 10.30
CA LYS A 484 -2.97 -17.32 10.26
C LYS A 484 -2.36 -18.28 9.24
N THR A 485 -2.09 -17.77 8.03
CA THR A 485 -1.60 -18.56 6.89
C THR A 485 -0.16 -18.18 6.60
N ASN A 486 0.70 -19.18 6.48
CA ASN A 486 2.11 -19.01 6.21
C ASN A 486 2.41 -19.37 4.74
N PRO A 487 3.38 -18.69 4.10
CA PRO A 487 3.90 -19.17 2.82
C PRO A 487 4.59 -20.53 2.99
N ALA A 488 4.64 -21.30 1.90
CA ALA A 488 5.32 -22.57 1.90
C ALA A 488 6.81 -22.41 2.28
N PRO A 489 7.39 -23.34 3.07
CA PRO A 489 8.78 -23.24 3.52
C PRO A 489 9.79 -23.09 2.38
N ASP A 490 9.61 -23.82 1.28
CA ASP A 490 10.47 -23.74 0.09
C ASP A 490 10.37 -22.39 -0.63
N PHE A 491 9.22 -21.74 -0.62
CA PHE A 491 9.07 -20.38 -1.12
C PHE A 491 9.84 -19.38 -0.25
N VAL A 492 9.77 -19.53 1.07
CA VAL A 492 10.48 -18.67 2.02
C VAL A 492 11.99 -18.82 1.86
N GLU A 493 12.48 -20.06 1.77
CA GLU A 493 13.90 -20.37 1.57
C GLU A 493 14.42 -19.77 0.27
N ASP A 494 13.74 -19.97 -0.85
CA ASP A 494 14.12 -19.39 -2.14
C ASP A 494 14.16 -17.87 -2.09
N TYR A 495 13.15 -17.25 -1.50
CA TYR A 495 13.11 -15.79 -1.37
C TYR A 495 14.30 -15.26 -0.55
N LEU A 496 14.60 -15.87 0.60
CA LEU A 496 15.73 -15.48 1.43
C LEU A 496 17.07 -15.68 0.71
N ASN A 497 17.22 -16.78 -0.04
CA ASN A 497 18.39 -17.03 -0.86
C ASN A 497 18.58 -15.93 -1.94
N LEU A 498 17.48 -15.49 -2.58
CA LEU A 498 17.55 -14.40 -3.58
C LEU A 498 17.88 -13.04 -2.96
N VAL A 499 17.46 -12.80 -1.73
CA VAL A 499 17.82 -11.58 -0.99
C VAL A 499 19.33 -11.53 -0.69
N THR A 500 19.96 -12.68 -0.47
CA THR A 500 21.39 -12.81 -0.11
C THR A 500 22.30 -13.07 -1.31
N GLN A 501 21.74 -13.24 -2.50
CA GLN A 501 22.48 -13.66 -3.68
C GLN A 501 23.57 -12.64 -4.06
N GLY A 502 24.74 -13.14 -4.43
CA GLY A 502 25.91 -12.33 -4.73
C GLY A 502 25.82 -11.53 -6.04
N LYS A 503 26.95 -10.89 -6.38
CA LYS A 503 27.01 -9.77 -7.36
C LYS A 503 26.94 -10.16 -8.85
N ASP A 504 26.93 -11.45 -9.22
CA ASP A 504 26.84 -11.86 -10.62
C ASP A 504 25.41 -11.64 -11.15
N LYS A 505 25.24 -10.61 -11.96
CA LYS A 505 23.93 -10.18 -12.52
C LYS A 505 23.25 -11.27 -13.34
N LYS A 506 24.02 -12.09 -14.06
CA LYS A 506 23.47 -13.17 -14.88
C LYS A 506 22.91 -14.29 -14.01
N GLN A 507 23.68 -14.71 -13.01
CA GLN A 507 23.24 -15.72 -12.05
C GLN A 507 22.04 -15.23 -11.23
N MET A 508 22.07 -13.98 -10.76
CA MET A 508 20.94 -13.37 -10.06
C MET A 508 19.67 -13.38 -10.91
N LEU A 509 19.78 -13.05 -12.20
CA LEU A 509 18.65 -13.02 -13.13
C LEU A 509 18.10 -14.44 -13.39
N GLU A 510 18.96 -15.43 -13.59
CA GLU A 510 18.56 -16.83 -13.79
C GLU A 510 17.82 -17.38 -12.55
N SER A 511 18.36 -17.14 -11.35
CA SER A 511 17.72 -17.54 -10.10
C SER A 511 16.36 -16.82 -9.89
N LEU A 512 16.30 -15.53 -10.22
CA LEU A 512 15.05 -14.77 -10.15
C LEU A 512 13.98 -15.31 -11.10
N LYS A 513 14.37 -15.72 -12.33
CA LYS A 513 13.46 -16.35 -13.28
C LYS A 513 12.96 -17.71 -12.80
N SER A 514 13.83 -18.50 -12.18
CA SER A 514 13.44 -19.77 -11.56
C SER A 514 12.40 -19.55 -10.44
N PHE A 515 12.65 -18.59 -9.58
CA PHE A 515 11.69 -18.19 -8.54
C PHE A 515 10.38 -17.65 -9.14
N TYR A 516 10.45 -16.87 -10.22
CA TYR A 516 9.27 -16.37 -10.92
C TYR A 516 8.37 -17.50 -11.43
N ASN A 517 8.94 -18.61 -11.91
CA ASN A 517 8.16 -19.77 -12.32
C ASN A 517 7.35 -20.36 -11.16
N LYS A 518 7.88 -20.34 -9.91
CA LYS A 518 7.12 -20.70 -8.71
C LYS A 518 6.02 -19.67 -8.40
N VAL A 519 6.29 -18.37 -8.61
CA VAL A 519 5.29 -17.30 -8.39
C VAL A 519 4.12 -17.42 -9.37
N LYS A 520 4.39 -17.73 -10.63
CA LYS A 520 3.35 -17.95 -11.65
C LYS A 520 2.46 -19.15 -11.31
N GLN A 521 3.01 -20.18 -10.68
CA GLN A 521 2.32 -21.47 -10.46
C GLN A 521 1.74 -22.00 -11.78
N ASN A 522 0.42 -22.22 -11.81
CA ASN A 522 -0.30 -22.66 -13.00
C ASN A 522 -0.99 -21.52 -13.77
N ILE A 523 -0.59 -20.29 -13.54
CA ILE A 523 -1.15 -19.12 -14.24
C ILE A 523 -0.42 -18.98 -15.56
N GLU A 524 -1.06 -19.42 -16.63
CA GLU A 524 -0.55 -19.27 -17.98
C GLU A 524 -1.02 -17.93 -18.57
N LEU A 525 -0.07 -17.23 -19.17
CA LEU A 525 -0.30 -16.06 -19.98
C LEU A 525 0.39 -16.31 -21.33
N GLY A 526 -0.40 -16.44 -22.39
CA GLY A 526 0.15 -16.59 -23.74
C GLY A 526 0.79 -15.30 -24.23
N ASP A 527 1.50 -15.39 -25.37
CA ASP A 527 2.08 -14.20 -26.03
C ASP A 527 0.98 -13.25 -26.51
N GLU A 528 -0.18 -13.76 -26.89
CA GLU A 528 -1.39 -12.99 -27.14
C GLU A 528 -2.39 -13.24 -26.02
N TYR A 529 -2.96 -12.17 -25.46
CA TYR A 529 -3.96 -12.25 -24.40
C TYR A 529 -4.96 -11.11 -24.45
N ARG A 530 -6.11 -11.36 -23.86
CA ARG A 530 -7.17 -10.38 -23.59
C ARG A 530 -7.72 -10.64 -22.18
N ILE A 531 -7.35 -9.78 -21.24
CA ILE A 531 -7.62 -9.96 -19.81
C ILE A 531 -8.64 -8.91 -19.38
N PRO A 532 -9.79 -9.30 -18.81
CA PRO A 532 -10.64 -8.36 -18.09
C PRO A 532 -9.87 -7.73 -16.94
N ILE A 533 -9.96 -6.41 -16.79
CA ILE A 533 -9.35 -5.67 -15.69
C ILE A 533 -10.43 -5.06 -14.81
N LYS A 534 -10.15 -4.91 -13.52
CA LYS A 534 -11.06 -4.25 -12.59
C LYS A 534 -10.94 -2.74 -12.71
N SER A 535 -12.07 -2.05 -12.63
CA SER A 535 -12.08 -0.61 -12.47
C SER A 535 -11.29 -0.21 -11.22
N LYS A 536 -10.57 0.90 -11.34
CA LYS A 536 -9.90 1.54 -10.21
C LYS A 536 -10.80 2.57 -9.53
N SER A 537 -11.98 2.84 -10.09
CA SER A 537 -12.94 3.77 -9.51
C SER A 537 -13.54 3.23 -8.21
N LYS A 538 -13.80 4.14 -7.26
CA LYS A 538 -14.38 3.79 -5.95
C LYS A 538 -15.76 3.13 -6.08
N GLU A 539 -16.54 3.44 -7.12
CA GLU A 539 -17.88 2.89 -7.34
C GLU A 539 -17.87 1.39 -7.71
N THR A 540 -16.85 0.94 -8.44
CA THR A 540 -16.77 -0.47 -8.89
C THR A 540 -16.25 -1.39 -7.78
N THR A 541 -15.59 -0.86 -6.77
CA THR A 541 -15.21 -1.61 -5.57
C THR A 541 -16.46 -2.13 -4.81
N GLN A 542 -17.61 -1.47 -4.98
CA GLN A 542 -18.89 -1.89 -4.39
C GLN A 542 -19.44 -3.21 -4.97
N GLU A 543 -19.34 -3.44 -6.29
CA GLU A 543 -19.85 -4.66 -6.92
C GLU A 543 -19.04 -5.91 -6.50
N ASN A 544 -17.76 -5.77 -6.23
CA ASN A 544 -16.92 -6.89 -5.80
C ASN A 544 -17.13 -7.27 -4.32
N LEU A 545 -17.60 -6.32 -3.50
CA LEU A 545 -17.95 -6.54 -2.10
C LEU A 545 -19.39 -7.09 -1.94
N SER A 546 -20.31 -6.75 -2.87
CA SER A 546 -21.71 -7.17 -2.83
C SER A 546 -21.94 -8.64 -3.23
N LYS A 547 -20.95 -9.33 -3.78
CA LYS A 547 -21.02 -10.77 -4.06
C LYS A 547 -20.85 -11.66 -2.82
N SER A 548 -20.47 -11.07 -1.67
CA SER A 548 -20.56 -11.74 -0.38
C SER A 548 -21.82 -11.25 0.35
N GLU A 549 -22.88 -12.01 0.30
CA GLU A 549 -24.17 -11.96 0.99
C GLU A 549 -24.71 -10.61 1.53
N THR A 550 -25.90 -10.27 1.08
CA THR A 550 -26.72 -9.08 1.37
C THR A 550 -27.17 -9.01 2.83
N ILE A 551 -26.91 -7.90 3.53
CA ILE A 551 -27.42 -7.70 4.90
C ILE A 551 -27.96 -6.27 5.16
N SER A 552 -28.98 -6.16 6.00
CA SER A 552 -29.92 -5.03 6.08
C SER A 552 -29.57 -3.87 7.05
N SER A 553 -30.03 -2.66 6.70
CA SER A 553 -29.66 -1.33 7.21
C SER A 553 -30.42 -0.81 8.44
N SER A 554 -31.07 -1.67 9.26
CA SER A 554 -31.96 -1.21 10.35
C SER A 554 -31.32 -0.91 11.73
N THR A 555 -30.01 -1.19 11.90
CA THR A 555 -29.36 -1.17 13.23
C THR A 555 -28.66 0.13 13.59
N ILE A 556 -28.27 0.96 12.59
CA ILE A 556 -27.57 2.23 12.85
C ILE A 556 -28.45 3.22 13.62
N ALA A 557 -29.78 3.17 13.42
CA ALA A 557 -30.72 4.08 14.06
C ALA A 557 -31.01 3.78 15.55
N LYS A 558 -30.58 2.64 16.10
CA LYS A 558 -30.82 2.27 17.50
C LYS A 558 -29.70 2.70 18.46
N LEU A 559 -28.47 2.87 17.98
CA LEU A 559 -27.32 3.26 18.81
C LEU A 559 -27.33 4.75 19.20
N ASP A 560 -28.02 5.59 18.45
CA ASP A 560 -28.10 7.04 18.72
C ASP A 560 -29.13 7.42 19.81
N LYS A 561 -29.88 6.49 20.36
CA LYS A 561 -31.01 6.80 21.28
C LYS A 561 -30.81 6.44 22.74
N GLU A 562 -29.72 5.79 23.13
CA GLU A 562 -29.49 5.44 24.56
C GLU A 562 -28.19 6.10 25.08
N ASN A 563 -28.19 7.43 25.13
CA ASN A 563 -27.17 8.21 25.83
C ASN A 563 -27.57 8.51 27.26
N ASP A 564 -27.39 7.55 28.15
CA ASP A 564 -27.33 7.83 29.61
C ASP A 564 -26.13 7.07 30.21
N LEU A 565 -25.18 7.84 30.74
CA LEU A 565 -24.02 7.34 31.48
C LEU A 565 -24.50 6.59 32.71
N THR A 566 -24.24 5.30 32.79
CA THR A 566 -24.56 4.49 33.95
C THR A 566 -23.39 4.47 34.94
N THR A 567 -23.71 4.34 36.25
CA THR A 567 -22.78 4.17 37.39
C THR A 567 -21.72 3.08 37.18
N THR A 568 -21.93 2.15 36.26
CA THR A 568 -21.02 1.06 35.90
C THR A 568 -19.75 1.55 35.18
N ASP A 569 -19.81 2.66 34.46
CA ASP A 569 -18.67 3.22 33.73
C ASP A 569 -17.65 3.86 34.65
N VAL A 570 -18.14 4.47 35.74
CA VAL A 570 -17.31 5.03 36.83
C VAL A 570 -16.70 3.90 37.67
N GLU A 571 -17.42 2.78 37.85
CA GLU A 571 -16.91 1.60 38.56
C GLU A 571 -15.77 0.88 37.83
N ASN A 572 -15.76 0.85 36.53
CA ASN A 572 -14.68 0.20 35.74
C ASN A 572 -13.37 0.99 35.80
N VAL A 573 -13.44 2.32 35.77
CA VAL A 573 -12.28 3.20 35.99
C VAL A 573 -11.82 3.04 37.46
N SER A 574 -12.74 3.00 38.41
CA SER A 574 -12.43 2.78 39.81
C SER A 574 -11.84 1.39 40.09
N LYS A 575 -12.26 0.34 39.35
CA LYS A 575 -11.66 -1.00 39.46
C LYS A 575 -10.23 -1.03 38.94
N LEU A 576 -9.91 -0.35 37.85
CA LEU A 576 -8.56 -0.22 37.36
C LEU A 576 -7.67 0.52 38.37
N PHE A 577 -8.14 1.64 38.92
CA PHE A 577 -7.45 2.39 39.99
C PHE A 577 -7.28 1.58 41.27
N ASN A 578 -8.30 0.84 41.69
CA ASN A 578 -8.24 0.01 42.87
C ASN A 578 -7.35 -1.23 42.72
N LEU A 579 -7.26 -1.79 41.51
CA LEU A 579 -6.31 -2.87 41.20
C LEU A 579 -4.86 -2.38 41.27
N LEU A 580 -4.59 -1.17 40.80
CA LEU A 580 -3.25 -0.55 40.87
C LEU A 580 -2.91 -0.19 42.32
N LYS A 581 -3.85 0.41 43.07
CA LYS A 581 -3.66 0.82 44.46
C LYS A 581 -3.51 -0.36 45.43
N ASN A 582 -4.26 -1.46 45.23
CA ASN A 582 -4.15 -2.67 46.06
C ASN A 582 -2.86 -3.47 45.79
N ARG A 583 -2.19 -3.24 44.66
CA ARG A 583 -0.86 -3.81 44.37
C ARG A 583 0.27 -3.02 45.02
N GLU A 584 0.13 -1.69 45.19
CA GLU A 584 1.07 -0.88 45.98
C GLU A 584 1.03 -1.23 47.47
N VAL A 585 -0.14 -1.45 48.03
CA VAL A 585 -0.31 -1.86 49.44
C VAL A 585 0.30 -3.24 49.72
N LYS A 586 0.19 -4.19 48.79
CA LYS A 586 0.79 -5.52 48.93
C LYS A 586 2.32 -5.55 48.72
N ARG A 587 2.92 -4.54 48.12
CA ARG A 587 4.40 -4.40 48.04
C ARG A 587 5.00 -3.78 49.31
N GLY A 588 4.24 -2.92 50.01
CA GLY A 588 4.69 -2.32 51.25
C GLY A 588 4.65 -3.25 52.47
N GLU A 589 3.97 -4.41 52.41
CA GLU A 589 3.88 -5.38 53.50
C GLU A 589 4.87 -6.57 53.42
N LYS A 590 5.81 -6.54 52.47
CA LYS A 590 6.82 -7.61 52.32
C LYS A 590 8.26 -7.21 52.65
N ASP A 591 8.48 -5.97 53.13
CA ASP A 591 9.80 -5.47 53.55
C ASP A 591 9.77 -4.96 55.01
N ASP A 592 9.15 -5.74 55.92
CA ASP A 592 9.34 -5.66 57.38
C ASP A 592 9.60 -7.05 57.96
#